data_bd383108d0c6d2dd7fa3f80977ee9b62
#
_entry.id   bd383108d0c6d2dd7fa3f80977ee9b62
#
_cell.length_a   1.000
_cell.length_b   1.000
_cell.length_c   1.000
_cell.angle_alpha   90.00
_cell.angle_beta   90.00
_cell.angle_gamma   90.00
#
_symmetry.space_group_name_H-M   'P 1'
#
loop_
_entity.id
_entity.type
_entity.pdbx_description
1 polymer ?
#
loop_
_entity_poly.entity_id
_entity_poly.type
_entity_poly.pdbx_seq_one_letter_code
_entity_poly.pdbx_strand_id
1 'polypeptide(L)'
;MSSLKWMFEQFVRERQNKRIERALLEEHKKAAVRLFETNLDALRKAFACSPVSLQSTPLPSYPGAMWMGHIGINAFSMTQDIEVEQFPVYFNLVAAGRERVGQHQFVRDGSIHTFFCSADRRSGKKVNLLTNDVELVRAVSAAAFNPPPPWLAWYELGSLMCSLQGDAQHWYENVWDRYWENLSLAEQDAFIEERRSSANAYLTAEEWAEWLEAVRTRDARYRERLRMDYRRDRR
;
A
#
# COMPACT_ATOMS: atom_id res chain seq x y z
N MET A 1 14.24 -29.86 -37.02
CA MET A 1 15.03 -29.71 -35.76
C MET A 1 14.58 -28.52 -34.89
N SER A 2 13.85 -27.53 -35.39
CA SER A 2 13.39 -26.34 -34.67
C SER A 2 12.31 -26.63 -33.60
N SER A 3 11.37 -27.55 -33.84
CA SER A 3 10.22 -27.84 -32.96
C SER A 3 10.58 -28.45 -31.60
N LEU A 4 11.52 -29.37 -31.56
CA LEU A 4 11.95 -30.06 -30.33
C LEU A 4 12.69 -29.12 -29.37
N LYS A 5 13.51 -28.21 -29.89
CA LYS A 5 14.21 -27.19 -29.07
C LYS A 5 13.23 -26.24 -28.45
N TRP A 6 12.24 -25.77 -29.22
CA TRP A 6 11.18 -24.88 -28.72
C TRP A 6 10.34 -25.58 -27.63
N MET A 7 9.93 -26.81 -27.81
CA MET A 7 9.19 -27.60 -26.81
C MET A 7 9.99 -27.75 -25.50
N PHE A 8 11.30 -28.01 -25.62
CA PHE A 8 12.17 -28.13 -24.44
C PHE A 8 12.32 -26.81 -23.70
N GLU A 9 12.49 -25.69 -24.42
CA GLU A 9 12.55 -24.36 -23.82
C GLU A 9 11.23 -23.99 -23.12
N GLN A 10 10.08 -24.30 -23.70
CA GLN A 10 8.77 -24.11 -23.07
C GLN A 10 8.65 -24.93 -21.78
N PHE A 11 9.03 -26.18 -21.81
CA PHE A 11 8.99 -27.07 -20.65
C PHE A 11 9.90 -26.59 -19.51
N VAL A 12 11.08 -26.09 -19.83
CA VAL A 12 12.00 -25.49 -18.84
C VAL A 12 11.39 -24.22 -18.22
N ARG A 13 10.81 -23.34 -19.03
CA ARG A 13 10.10 -22.11 -18.55
C ARG A 13 8.93 -22.45 -17.63
N GLU A 14 8.11 -23.42 -18.02
CA GLU A 14 6.97 -23.83 -17.17
C GLU A 14 7.42 -24.40 -15.82
N ARG A 15 8.48 -25.20 -15.79
CA ARG A 15 9.06 -25.69 -14.53
C ARG A 15 9.61 -24.57 -13.67
N GLN A 16 10.28 -23.59 -14.28
CA GLN A 16 10.82 -22.43 -13.59
C GLN A 16 9.72 -21.55 -13.03
N ASN A 17 8.66 -21.29 -13.81
CA ASN A 17 7.50 -20.54 -13.37
C ASN A 17 6.79 -21.22 -12.18
N LYS A 18 6.54 -22.53 -12.25
CA LYS A 18 5.94 -23.29 -11.14
C LYS A 18 6.81 -23.28 -9.88
N ARG A 19 8.14 -23.23 -10.02
CA ARG A 19 9.05 -23.12 -8.87
C ARG A 19 8.95 -21.72 -8.23
N ILE A 20 8.90 -20.66 -9.05
CA ILE A 20 8.73 -19.27 -8.59
C ILE A 20 7.37 -19.11 -7.90
N GLU A 21 6.29 -19.61 -8.52
CA GLU A 21 4.95 -19.56 -7.93
C GLU A 21 4.88 -20.24 -6.55
N ARG A 22 5.50 -21.43 -6.41
CA ARG A 22 5.56 -22.13 -5.13
C ARG A 22 6.37 -21.34 -4.09
N ALA A 23 7.48 -20.75 -4.47
CA ALA A 23 8.30 -19.94 -3.58
C ALA A 23 7.54 -18.69 -3.10
N LEU A 24 6.85 -17.99 -4.01
CA LEU A 24 5.99 -16.85 -3.67
C LEU A 24 4.83 -17.25 -2.74
N LEU A 25 4.21 -18.39 -3.01
CA LEU A 25 3.14 -18.92 -2.16
C LEU A 25 3.61 -19.17 -0.72
N GLU A 26 4.78 -19.79 -0.57
CA GLU A 26 5.37 -20.05 0.76
C GLU A 26 5.78 -18.74 1.47
N GLU A 27 6.30 -17.76 0.74
CA GLU A 27 6.61 -16.44 1.30
C GLU A 27 5.34 -15.69 1.75
N HIS A 28 4.24 -15.75 0.98
CA HIS A 28 2.96 -15.16 1.39
C HIS A 28 2.40 -15.82 2.67
N LYS A 29 2.50 -17.16 2.78
CA LYS A 29 2.10 -17.89 4.00
C LYS A 29 2.91 -17.44 5.22
N LYS A 30 4.25 -17.40 5.08
CA LYS A 30 5.15 -16.96 6.15
C LYS A 30 4.90 -15.50 6.54
N ALA A 31 4.68 -14.63 5.56
CA ALA A 31 4.37 -13.22 5.79
C ALA A 31 3.08 -13.05 6.59
N ALA A 32 2.00 -13.74 6.22
CA ALA A 32 0.73 -13.68 6.95
C ALA A 32 0.87 -14.15 8.40
N VAL A 33 1.56 -15.27 8.62
CA VAL A 33 1.83 -15.82 9.98
C VAL A 33 2.64 -14.84 10.82
N ARG A 34 3.69 -14.25 10.26
CA ARG A 34 4.56 -13.30 10.95
C ARG A 34 3.85 -11.98 11.26
N LEU A 35 3.06 -11.45 10.29
CA LEU A 35 2.38 -10.16 10.44
C LEU A 35 1.32 -10.18 11.54
N PHE A 36 0.57 -11.27 11.66
CA PHE A 36 -0.55 -11.36 12.59
C PHE A 36 -0.21 -12.21 13.84
N GLU A 37 1.05 -12.60 14.02
CA GLU A 37 1.56 -13.36 15.17
C GLU A 37 0.70 -14.59 15.50
N THR A 38 0.24 -15.29 14.47
CA THR A 38 -0.64 -16.45 14.58
C THR A 38 -0.26 -17.51 13.53
N ASN A 39 -0.75 -18.74 13.69
CA ASN A 39 -0.47 -19.79 12.71
C ASN A 39 -1.48 -19.76 11.54
N LEU A 40 -1.07 -20.34 10.40
CA LEU A 40 -1.85 -20.35 9.18
C LEU A 40 -3.20 -21.05 9.33
N ASP A 41 -3.28 -22.12 10.14
CA ASP A 41 -4.51 -22.89 10.32
C ASP A 41 -5.52 -22.11 11.17
N ALA A 42 -5.07 -21.32 12.14
CA ALA A 42 -5.92 -20.41 12.90
C ALA A 42 -6.51 -19.32 12.00
N LEU A 43 -5.70 -18.74 11.08
CA LEU A 43 -6.20 -17.78 10.07
C LEU A 43 -7.23 -18.44 9.15
N ARG A 44 -6.95 -19.61 8.62
CA ARG A 44 -7.89 -20.35 7.76
C ARG A 44 -9.19 -20.66 8.47
N LYS A 45 -9.10 -21.09 9.72
CA LYS A 45 -10.28 -21.39 10.57
C LYS A 45 -11.13 -20.14 10.80
N ALA A 46 -10.52 -18.99 11.10
CA ALA A 46 -11.23 -17.74 11.29
C ALA A 46 -12.04 -17.34 10.06
N PHE A 47 -11.47 -17.52 8.86
CA PHE A 47 -12.11 -17.14 7.60
C PHE A 47 -12.79 -18.30 6.85
N ALA A 48 -12.99 -19.47 7.50
CA ALA A 48 -13.58 -20.65 6.86
C ALA A 48 -15.03 -20.42 6.37
N CYS A 49 -15.81 -19.63 7.11
CA CYS A 49 -17.19 -19.32 6.77
C CYS A 49 -17.37 -18.14 5.80
N SER A 50 -16.26 -17.51 5.37
CA SER A 50 -16.33 -16.39 4.44
C SER A 50 -16.76 -16.86 3.05
N PRO A 51 -17.73 -16.21 2.41
CA PRO A 51 -18.15 -16.58 1.06
C PRO A 51 -17.02 -16.39 0.05
N VAL A 52 -16.76 -17.38 -0.80
CA VAL A 52 -15.77 -17.28 -1.90
C VAL A 52 -16.16 -16.19 -2.91
N SER A 53 -17.45 -15.87 -3.02
CA SER A 53 -17.98 -14.77 -3.84
C SER A 53 -17.40 -13.39 -3.48
N LEU A 54 -16.82 -13.23 -2.28
CA LEU A 54 -16.09 -12.01 -1.90
C LEU A 54 -14.93 -11.70 -2.85
N GLN A 55 -14.29 -12.71 -3.45
CA GLN A 55 -13.18 -12.52 -4.38
C GLN A 55 -13.54 -11.62 -5.57
N SER A 56 -14.77 -11.66 -6.03
CA SER A 56 -15.27 -10.87 -7.17
C SER A 56 -15.85 -9.51 -6.78
N THR A 57 -15.78 -9.14 -5.50
CA THR A 57 -16.31 -7.86 -5.03
C THR A 57 -15.45 -6.71 -5.54
N PRO A 58 -16.04 -5.68 -6.19
CA PRO A 58 -15.32 -4.48 -6.59
C PRO A 58 -14.81 -3.75 -5.35
N LEU A 59 -13.51 -3.52 -5.31
CA LEU A 59 -12.83 -2.80 -4.23
C LEU A 59 -12.19 -1.52 -4.78
N PRO A 60 -11.96 -0.52 -3.92
CA PRO A 60 -11.23 0.68 -4.27
C PRO A 60 -9.80 0.35 -4.74
N SER A 61 -9.27 1.18 -5.64
CA SER A 61 -7.90 1.02 -6.16
C SER A 61 -6.84 1.36 -5.11
N TYR A 62 -7.14 2.26 -4.19
CA TYR A 62 -6.25 2.66 -3.10
C TYR A 62 -7.01 2.76 -1.76
N PRO A 63 -6.40 2.30 -0.63
CA PRO A 63 -5.27 1.38 -0.62
C PRO A 63 -5.66 0.04 -1.26
N GLY A 64 -4.74 -0.56 -2.03
CA GLY A 64 -5.01 -1.82 -2.71
C GLY A 64 -5.27 -2.96 -1.74
N ALA A 65 -6.33 -3.72 -1.97
CA ALA A 65 -6.66 -4.91 -1.20
C ALA A 65 -6.42 -6.17 -2.03
N MET A 66 -5.67 -7.11 -1.48
CA MET A 66 -5.32 -8.38 -2.13
C MET A 66 -6.13 -9.53 -1.55
N TRP A 67 -6.79 -10.30 -2.43
CA TRP A 67 -7.46 -11.53 -2.04
C TRP A 67 -6.46 -12.63 -1.66
N MET A 68 -6.61 -13.22 -0.48
CA MET A 68 -5.68 -14.19 0.08
C MET A 68 -6.11 -15.66 -0.14
N GLY A 69 -7.11 -15.90 -0.97
CA GLY A 69 -7.60 -17.26 -1.30
C GLY A 69 -6.54 -18.18 -1.87
N HIS A 70 -5.51 -17.66 -2.52
CA HIS A 70 -4.38 -18.44 -3.06
C HIS A 70 -3.55 -19.14 -1.96
N ILE A 71 -3.63 -18.70 -0.70
CA ILE A 71 -3.05 -19.40 0.46
C ILE A 71 -4.12 -20.05 1.36
N GLY A 72 -5.36 -20.10 0.89
CA GLY A 72 -6.49 -20.71 1.59
C GLY A 72 -7.11 -19.84 2.68
N ILE A 73 -6.93 -18.52 2.63
CA ILE A 73 -7.55 -17.56 3.55
C ILE A 73 -8.59 -16.75 2.78
N ASN A 74 -9.88 -16.95 3.08
CA ASN A 74 -10.99 -16.26 2.41
C ASN A 74 -11.19 -14.83 2.96
N ALA A 75 -10.19 -13.97 2.76
CA ALA A 75 -10.16 -12.60 3.24
C ALA A 75 -9.30 -11.72 2.34
N PHE A 76 -9.44 -10.41 2.51
CA PHE A 76 -8.61 -9.39 1.88
C PHE A 76 -7.48 -8.96 2.82
N SER A 77 -6.27 -8.88 2.31
CA SER A 77 -5.12 -8.27 2.98
C SER A 77 -4.86 -6.89 2.42
N MET A 78 -4.65 -5.92 3.30
CA MET A 78 -4.27 -4.55 2.98
C MET A 78 -3.05 -4.16 3.78
N THR A 79 -2.15 -3.43 3.15
CA THR A 79 -1.01 -2.80 3.82
C THR A 79 -0.96 -1.35 3.40
N GLN A 80 -0.83 -0.46 4.38
CA GLN A 80 -0.77 0.99 4.15
C GLN A 80 0.20 1.62 5.13
N ASP A 81 0.97 2.60 4.67
CA ASP A 81 1.65 3.55 5.56
C ASP A 81 0.76 4.77 5.74
N ILE A 82 0.63 5.25 6.97
CA ILE A 82 -0.21 6.40 7.32
C ILE A 82 0.57 7.35 8.23
N GLU A 83 0.22 8.63 8.22
CA GLU A 83 0.73 9.60 9.19
C GLU A 83 0.35 9.19 10.62
N VAL A 84 1.20 9.50 11.58
CA VAL A 84 1.03 9.09 12.99
C VAL A 84 -0.25 9.67 13.59
N GLU A 85 -0.60 10.88 13.21
CA GLU A 85 -1.80 11.60 13.68
C GLU A 85 -3.10 10.96 13.19
N GLN A 86 -3.05 10.25 12.07
CA GLN A 86 -4.20 9.54 11.50
C GLN A 86 -4.45 8.17 12.16
N PHE A 87 -3.46 7.64 12.88
CA PHE A 87 -3.55 6.30 13.46
C PHE A 87 -4.74 6.09 14.41
N PRO A 88 -5.09 7.04 15.32
CA PRO A 88 -6.26 6.86 16.17
C PRO A 88 -7.56 6.73 15.39
N VAL A 89 -7.71 7.50 14.31
CA VAL A 89 -8.90 7.45 13.44
C VAL A 89 -8.94 6.12 12.69
N TYR A 90 -7.82 5.66 12.15
CA TYR A 90 -7.71 4.35 11.50
C TYR A 90 -8.09 3.22 12.46
N PHE A 91 -7.51 3.22 13.67
CA PHE A 91 -7.80 2.21 14.68
C PHE A 91 -9.28 2.21 15.10
N ASN A 92 -9.88 3.39 15.23
CA ASN A 92 -11.30 3.50 15.54
C ASN A 92 -12.19 2.89 14.46
N LEU A 93 -11.85 3.04 13.16
CA LEU A 93 -12.57 2.35 12.08
C LEU A 93 -12.45 0.83 12.19
N VAL A 94 -11.26 0.33 12.53
CA VAL A 94 -11.04 -1.11 12.73
C VAL A 94 -11.81 -1.64 13.93
N ALA A 95 -11.86 -0.90 15.04
CA ALA A 95 -12.50 -1.34 16.29
C ALA A 95 -14.02 -1.12 16.31
N ALA A 96 -14.55 -0.16 15.53
CA ALA A 96 -15.95 0.23 15.58
C ALA A 96 -16.91 -0.95 15.35
N GLY A 97 -17.81 -1.20 16.30
CA GLY A 97 -18.80 -2.27 16.24
C GLY A 97 -18.22 -3.69 16.26
N ARG A 98 -16.97 -3.86 16.69
CA ARG A 98 -16.29 -5.17 16.77
C ARG A 98 -15.79 -5.44 18.18
N GLU A 99 -15.94 -6.67 18.62
CA GLU A 99 -15.36 -7.17 19.85
C GLU A 99 -13.90 -7.57 19.62
N ARG A 100 -13.01 -7.14 20.51
CA ARG A 100 -11.61 -7.56 20.50
C ARG A 100 -11.48 -8.92 21.22
N VAL A 101 -11.23 -9.97 20.43
CA VAL A 101 -11.13 -11.36 20.94
C VAL A 101 -9.70 -11.84 21.08
N GLY A 102 -8.71 -11.04 20.68
CA GLY A 102 -7.28 -11.34 20.79
C GLY A 102 -6.42 -10.10 20.63
N GLN A 103 -5.10 -10.26 20.71
CA GLN A 103 -4.16 -9.15 20.60
C GLN A 103 -4.34 -8.38 19.30
N HIS A 104 -4.50 -9.11 18.19
CA HIS A 104 -4.61 -8.58 16.84
C HIS A 104 -5.96 -8.87 16.17
N GLN A 105 -6.90 -9.50 16.90
CA GLN A 105 -8.15 -9.99 16.31
C GLN A 105 -9.38 -9.28 16.86
N PHE A 106 -10.23 -8.87 15.93
CA PHE A 106 -11.55 -8.28 16.17
C PHE A 106 -12.61 -9.10 15.43
N VAL A 107 -13.81 -9.20 16.02
CA VAL A 107 -14.92 -9.96 15.45
C VAL A 107 -16.20 -9.14 15.51
N ARG A 108 -17.01 -9.20 14.46
CA ARG A 108 -18.37 -8.67 14.38
C ARG A 108 -19.33 -9.80 14.00
N ASP A 109 -20.45 -9.90 14.71
CA ASP A 109 -21.53 -10.88 14.44
C ASP A 109 -21.04 -12.34 14.37
N GLY A 110 -19.96 -12.67 15.08
CA GLY A 110 -19.40 -14.02 15.16
C GLY A 110 -18.77 -14.59 13.89
N SER A 111 -18.93 -13.93 12.74
CA SER A 111 -18.50 -14.44 11.44
C SER A 111 -17.61 -13.46 10.63
N ILE A 112 -17.64 -12.19 10.98
CA ILE A 112 -16.82 -11.17 10.34
C ILE A 112 -15.58 -10.95 11.16
N HIS A 113 -14.45 -11.43 10.67
CA HIS A 113 -13.16 -11.38 11.34
C HIS A 113 -12.27 -10.30 10.74
N THR A 114 -11.53 -9.64 11.61
CA THR A 114 -10.54 -8.64 11.24
C THR A 114 -9.28 -8.86 12.07
N PHE A 115 -8.16 -9.08 11.42
CA PHE A 115 -6.85 -9.06 12.05
C PHE A 115 -6.18 -7.75 11.70
N PHE A 116 -5.63 -7.09 12.71
CA PHE A 116 -4.98 -5.80 12.58
C PHE A 116 -3.67 -5.77 13.37
N CYS A 117 -2.62 -5.28 12.73
CA CYS A 117 -1.37 -4.95 13.41
C CYS A 117 -0.78 -3.67 12.84
N SER A 118 0.05 -3.00 13.65
CA SER A 118 0.76 -1.81 13.24
C SER A 118 2.20 -1.83 13.73
N ALA A 119 3.08 -1.18 12.99
CA ALA A 119 4.48 -0.98 13.38
C ALA A 119 4.87 0.47 13.10
N ASP A 120 5.76 1.00 13.94
CA ASP A 120 6.32 2.33 13.72
C ASP A 120 7.22 2.33 12.48
N ARG A 121 7.05 3.34 11.68
CA ARG A 121 7.83 3.66 10.49
C ARG A 121 8.19 5.14 10.56
N ARG A 122 9.27 5.55 9.89
CA ARG A 122 9.70 6.93 9.76
C ARG A 122 8.53 7.91 9.70
N SER A 123 8.39 8.78 10.67
CA SER A 123 7.32 9.79 10.77
C SER A 123 5.88 9.30 10.57
N GLY A 124 5.64 7.97 10.61
CA GLY A 124 4.33 7.36 10.37
C GLY A 124 4.19 5.98 10.97
N LYS A 125 3.10 5.32 10.62
CA LYS A 125 2.81 3.92 11.00
C LYS A 125 2.49 3.08 9.77
N LYS A 126 3.12 1.92 9.69
CA LYS A 126 2.70 0.86 8.77
C LYS A 126 1.57 0.09 9.43
N VAL A 127 0.41 0.04 8.78
CA VAL A 127 -0.76 -0.72 9.22
C VAL A 127 -1.00 -1.90 8.29
N ASN A 128 -1.34 -3.05 8.87
CA ASN A 128 -1.68 -4.24 8.13
C ASN A 128 -3.05 -4.73 8.61
N LEU A 129 -3.92 -5.00 7.65
CA LEU A 129 -5.29 -5.45 7.85
C LEU A 129 -5.51 -6.73 7.08
N LEU A 130 -6.15 -7.73 7.71
CA LEU A 130 -6.66 -8.92 7.06
C LEU A 130 -8.12 -9.09 7.48
N THR A 131 -9.05 -9.01 6.53
CA THR A 131 -10.47 -8.98 6.87
C THR A 131 -11.36 -9.57 5.77
N ASN A 132 -12.48 -10.17 6.18
CA ASN A 132 -13.59 -10.51 5.28
C ASN A 132 -14.72 -9.44 5.30
N ASP A 133 -14.47 -8.29 5.95
CA ASP A 133 -15.38 -7.16 6.03
C ASP A 133 -15.14 -6.18 4.87
N VAL A 134 -15.92 -6.30 3.81
CA VAL A 134 -15.83 -5.41 2.63
C VAL A 134 -16.17 -3.97 2.99
N GLU A 135 -17.10 -3.76 3.93
CA GLU A 135 -17.49 -2.41 4.34
C GLU A 135 -16.35 -1.72 5.08
N LEU A 136 -15.58 -2.46 5.88
CA LEU A 136 -14.35 -1.92 6.49
C LEU A 136 -13.33 -1.51 5.43
N VAL A 137 -13.11 -2.36 4.40
CA VAL A 137 -12.19 -2.03 3.29
C VAL A 137 -12.61 -0.72 2.61
N ARG A 138 -13.91 -0.57 2.33
CA ARG A 138 -14.47 0.65 1.72
C ARG A 138 -14.34 1.87 2.63
N ALA A 139 -14.62 1.72 3.93
CA ALA A 139 -14.51 2.79 4.91
C ALA A 139 -13.06 3.29 5.07
N VAL A 140 -12.08 2.37 5.11
CA VAL A 140 -10.66 2.72 5.14
C VAL A 140 -10.25 3.49 3.89
N SER A 141 -10.72 3.07 2.72
CA SER A 141 -10.44 3.78 1.47
C SER A 141 -11.11 5.17 1.43
N ALA A 142 -12.36 5.28 1.87
CA ALA A 142 -13.10 6.53 1.89
C ALA A 142 -12.52 7.56 2.88
N ALA A 143 -11.86 7.10 3.94
CA ALA A 143 -11.19 7.95 4.90
C ALA A 143 -9.92 8.62 4.35
N ALA A 144 -9.46 8.21 3.17
CA ALA A 144 -8.35 8.81 2.42
C ALA A 144 -7.06 8.99 3.24
N PHE A 145 -6.70 8.01 4.06
CA PHE A 145 -5.44 8.03 4.80
C PHE A 145 -4.25 8.11 3.84
N ASN A 146 -3.26 8.90 4.23
CA ASN A 146 -2.07 9.14 3.43
C ASN A 146 -0.77 8.78 4.18
N PRO A 147 0.27 8.37 3.46
CA PRO A 147 1.60 8.23 4.03
C PRO A 147 2.17 9.59 4.43
N PRO A 148 3.12 9.65 5.37
CA PRO A 148 3.86 10.87 5.62
C PRO A 148 4.53 11.35 4.33
N PRO A 149 4.52 12.67 4.05
CA PRO A 149 5.12 13.18 2.83
C PRO A 149 6.63 12.96 2.79
N PRO A 150 7.25 12.86 1.59
CA PRO A 150 8.67 12.59 1.44
C PRO A 150 9.59 13.56 2.18
N TRP A 151 9.26 14.85 2.19
CA TRP A 151 10.01 15.88 2.92
C TRP A 151 9.94 15.75 4.44
N LEU A 152 9.09 14.89 4.97
CA LEU A 152 9.03 14.52 6.38
C LEU A 152 9.63 13.13 6.61
N ALA A 153 9.24 12.13 5.81
CA ALA A 153 9.66 10.74 5.97
C ALA A 153 11.16 10.55 5.69
N TRP A 154 11.73 11.35 4.78
CA TRP A 154 13.11 11.23 4.31
C TRP A 154 13.85 12.57 4.32
N TYR A 155 13.49 13.43 5.27
CA TYR A 155 14.09 14.76 5.43
C TYR A 155 15.63 14.75 5.36
N GLU A 156 16.27 13.78 6.01
CA GLU A 156 17.71 13.66 6.08
C GLU A 156 18.39 13.34 4.73
N LEU A 157 17.65 12.90 3.73
CA LEU A 157 18.19 12.63 2.39
C LEU A 157 18.17 13.88 1.49
N GLY A 158 17.44 14.93 1.89
CA GLY A 158 17.21 16.10 1.07
C GLY A 158 16.34 15.84 -0.17
N SER A 159 16.10 16.90 -0.93
CA SER A 159 15.28 16.87 -2.16
C SER A 159 15.97 16.19 -3.35
N LEU A 160 17.31 16.21 -3.38
CA LEU A 160 18.13 15.65 -4.46
C LEU A 160 18.19 14.13 -4.40
N MET A 161 17.13 13.49 -4.85
CA MET A 161 16.98 12.03 -4.87
C MET A 161 17.70 11.38 -6.07
N CYS A 162 18.90 11.81 -6.39
CA CYS A 162 19.64 11.34 -7.57
C CYS A 162 19.98 9.84 -7.55
N SER A 163 19.97 9.20 -6.39
CA SER A 163 20.18 7.75 -6.28
C SER A 163 19.50 7.19 -5.04
N LEU A 164 18.18 7.06 -5.09
CA LEU A 164 17.46 6.30 -4.07
C LEU A 164 17.94 4.85 -4.11
N GLN A 165 18.36 4.33 -2.95
CA GLN A 165 18.77 2.95 -2.76
C GLN A 165 18.16 2.38 -1.47
N GLY A 166 18.07 1.04 -1.39
CA GLY A 166 17.62 0.35 -0.20
C GLY A 166 16.20 0.72 0.24
N ASP A 167 16.05 1.06 1.53
CA ASP A 167 14.75 1.31 2.14
C ASP A 167 14.03 2.53 1.56
N ALA A 168 14.78 3.59 1.20
CA ALA A 168 14.19 4.79 0.61
C ALA A 168 13.59 4.49 -0.75
N GLN A 169 14.33 3.83 -1.64
CA GLN A 169 13.82 3.41 -2.95
C GLN A 169 12.58 2.54 -2.80
N HIS A 170 12.64 1.50 -1.95
CA HIS A 170 11.52 0.61 -1.71
C HIS A 170 10.28 1.36 -1.22
N TRP A 171 10.45 2.32 -0.30
CA TRP A 171 9.36 3.12 0.24
C TRP A 171 8.73 4.02 -0.83
N TYR A 172 9.56 4.71 -1.63
CA TYR A 172 9.05 5.52 -2.73
C TYR A 172 8.22 4.69 -3.71
N GLU A 173 8.77 3.58 -4.21
CA GLU A 173 8.12 2.75 -5.24
C GLU A 173 6.85 2.04 -4.73
N ASN A 174 6.83 1.62 -3.46
CA ASN A 174 5.76 0.77 -2.94
C ASN A 174 4.77 1.48 -2.02
N VAL A 175 5.09 2.69 -1.54
CA VAL A 175 4.24 3.49 -0.66
C VAL A 175 3.88 4.80 -1.31
N TRP A 176 4.89 5.68 -1.51
CA TRP A 176 4.63 7.03 -1.96
C TRP A 176 4.07 7.12 -3.39
N ASP A 177 4.73 6.50 -4.37
CA ASP A 177 4.34 6.59 -5.78
C ASP A 177 2.93 6.02 -5.98
N ARG A 178 2.60 4.92 -5.31
CA ARG A 178 1.25 4.33 -5.36
C ARG A 178 0.17 5.25 -4.80
N TYR A 179 0.45 5.94 -3.70
CA TYR A 179 -0.45 6.95 -3.14
C TYR A 179 -0.56 8.14 -4.09
N TRP A 180 0.57 8.69 -4.51
CA TRP A 180 0.67 9.90 -5.30
C TRP A 180 0.00 9.78 -6.67
N GLU A 181 0.24 8.68 -7.37
CA GLU A 181 -0.36 8.38 -8.67
C GLU A 181 -1.86 8.08 -8.60
N ASN A 182 -2.37 7.68 -7.44
CA ASN A 182 -3.82 7.49 -7.24
C ASN A 182 -4.59 8.81 -7.13
N LEU A 183 -3.91 9.89 -6.72
CA LEU A 183 -4.48 11.24 -6.69
C LEU A 183 -4.54 11.84 -8.11
N SER A 184 -5.57 12.63 -8.39
CA SER A 184 -5.55 13.53 -9.55
C SER A 184 -4.50 14.64 -9.35
N LEU A 185 -4.06 15.30 -10.43
CA LEU A 185 -3.10 16.42 -10.31
C LEU A 185 -3.64 17.56 -9.45
N ALA A 186 -4.97 17.78 -9.45
CA ALA A 186 -5.59 18.78 -8.60
C ALA A 186 -5.57 18.40 -7.11
N GLU A 187 -5.79 17.11 -6.80
CA GLU A 187 -5.67 16.61 -5.43
C GLU A 187 -4.22 16.62 -4.94
N GLN A 188 -3.25 16.35 -5.84
CA GLN A 188 -1.82 16.51 -5.53
C GLN A 188 -1.46 17.96 -5.18
N ASP A 189 -1.97 18.92 -5.94
CA ASP A 189 -1.76 20.35 -5.66
C ASP A 189 -2.42 20.76 -4.34
N ALA A 190 -3.63 20.29 -4.04
CA ALA A 190 -4.32 20.50 -2.77
C ALA A 190 -3.57 19.90 -1.57
N PHE A 191 -3.06 18.65 -1.72
CA PHE A 191 -2.24 18.00 -0.71
C PHE A 191 -0.98 18.80 -0.35
N ILE A 192 -0.30 19.34 -1.36
CA ILE A 192 0.89 20.16 -1.17
C ILE A 192 0.54 21.45 -0.42
N GLU A 193 -0.51 22.16 -0.86
CA GLU A 193 -0.88 23.46 -0.27
C GLU A 193 -1.30 23.32 1.18
N GLU A 194 -2.06 22.28 1.51
CA GLU A 194 -2.46 21.97 2.90
C GLU A 194 -1.25 21.83 3.83
N ARG A 195 -0.14 21.25 3.33
CA ARG A 195 1.05 20.95 4.14
C ARG A 195 2.12 22.02 4.13
N ARG A 196 1.96 23.04 3.31
CA ARG A 196 2.93 24.12 3.17
C ARG A 196 3.21 24.82 4.50
N SER A 197 2.16 25.13 5.26
CA SER A 197 2.28 25.84 6.54
C SER A 197 3.13 25.07 7.56
N SER A 198 2.94 23.76 7.67
CA SER A 198 3.73 22.91 8.58
C SER A 198 5.16 22.71 8.08
N ALA A 199 5.36 22.59 6.77
CA ALA A 199 6.69 22.46 6.18
C ALA A 199 7.55 23.70 6.38
N ASN A 200 6.98 24.90 6.32
CA ASN A 200 7.67 26.16 6.56
C ASN A 200 8.28 26.29 7.98
N ALA A 201 7.87 25.44 8.92
CA ALA A 201 8.45 25.41 10.25
C ALA A 201 9.89 24.85 10.31
N TYR A 202 10.31 24.10 9.26
CA TYR A 202 11.61 23.43 9.23
C TYR A 202 12.28 23.41 7.85
N LEU A 203 11.62 23.88 6.78
CA LEU A 203 12.17 24.02 5.44
C LEU A 203 12.26 25.50 5.05
N THR A 204 13.34 25.87 4.39
CA THR A 204 13.44 27.17 3.70
C THR A 204 12.55 27.17 2.44
N ALA A 205 12.33 28.35 1.87
CA ALA A 205 11.56 28.48 0.63
C ALA A 205 12.22 27.75 -0.56
N GLU A 206 13.56 27.77 -0.61
CA GLU A 206 14.36 27.08 -1.62
C GLU A 206 14.25 25.55 -1.48
N GLU A 207 14.46 25.02 -0.28
CA GLU A 207 14.31 23.58 -0.01
C GLU A 207 12.89 23.11 -0.30
N TRP A 208 11.89 23.91 0.06
CA TRP A 208 10.51 23.58 -0.27
C TRP A 208 10.28 23.48 -1.79
N ALA A 209 10.77 24.46 -2.57
CA ALA A 209 10.65 24.43 -4.03
C ALA A 209 11.32 23.19 -4.65
N GLU A 210 12.50 22.83 -4.16
CA GLU A 210 13.22 21.63 -4.60
C GLU A 210 12.45 20.34 -4.28
N TRP A 211 11.92 20.23 -3.06
CA TRP A 211 11.11 19.08 -2.67
C TRP A 211 9.85 18.96 -3.53
N LEU A 212 9.18 20.07 -3.84
CA LEU A 212 7.99 20.08 -4.69
C LEU A 212 8.30 19.59 -6.10
N GLU A 213 9.39 20.06 -6.68
CA GLU A 213 9.81 19.63 -8.02
C GLU A 213 10.14 18.13 -8.02
N ALA A 214 10.92 17.68 -7.03
CA ALA A 214 11.29 16.28 -6.88
C ALA A 214 10.07 15.36 -6.75
N VAL A 215 9.08 15.73 -5.94
CA VAL A 215 7.87 14.95 -5.70
C VAL A 215 6.95 14.96 -6.92
N ARG A 216 6.69 16.13 -7.51
CA ARG A 216 5.80 16.28 -8.67
C ARG A 216 6.33 15.59 -9.90
N THR A 217 7.64 15.67 -10.16
CA THR A 217 8.27 15.06 -11.34
C THR A 217 8.32 13.54 -11.29
N ARG A 218 7.97 12.91 -10.16
CA ARG A 218 7.78 11.46 -10.12
C ARG A 218 6.54 11.03 -10.91
N ASP A 219 5.48 11.84 -10.96
CA ASP A 219 4.27 11.54 -11.74
C ASP A 219 4.48 11.80 -13.24
N ALA A 220 4.23 10.79 -14.05
CA ALA A 220 4.35 10.90 -15.51
C ALA A 220 3.37 11.94 -16.11
N ARG A 221 2.17 12.08 -15.52
CA ARG A 221 1.14 13.06 -15.94
C ARG A 221 1.61 14.48 -15.72
N TYR A 222 2.31 14.75 -14.61
CA TYR A 222 2.89 16.07 -14.33
C TYR A 222 4.01 16.41 -15.34
N ARG A 223 4.91 15.45 -15.61
CA ARG A 223 5.97 15.63 -16.60
C ARG A 223 5.42 15.92 -18.01
N GLU A 224 4.32 15.28 -18.38
CA GLU A 224 3.68 15.55 -19.69
C GLU A 224 3.01 16.92 -19.71
N ARG A 225 2.35 17.36 -18.64
CA ARG A 225 1.81 18.72 -18.48
C ARG A 225 2.91 19.76 -18.73
N LEU A 226 4.05 19.63 -18.05
CA LEU A 226 5.20 20.55 -18.24
C LEU A 226 5.71 20.59 -19.69
N ARG A 227 5.75 19.45 -20.37
CA ARG A 227 6.18 19.39 -21.80
C ARG A 227 5.18 20.11 -22.71
N MET A 228 3.89 19.99 -22.43
CA MET A 228 2.86 20.68 -23.20
C MET A 228 2.90 22.19 -23.00
N ASP A 229 3.05 22.66 -21.76
CA ASP A 229 3.17 24.07 -21.42
C ASP A 229 4.41 24.69 -22.11
N TYR A 230 5.56 24.04 -22.03
CA TYR A 230 6.78 24.48 -22.71
C TYR A 230 6.65 24.59 -24.23
N ARG A 231 5.88 23.69 -24.86
CA ARG A 231 5.61 23.76 -26.33
C ARG A 231 4.65 24.90 -26.69
N ARG A 232 3.73 25.22 -25.76
CA ARG A 232 2.75 26.33 -25.97
C ARG A 232 3.42 27.68 -25.91
N ASP A 233 4.35 27.87 -24.95
CA ASP A 233 5.06 29.16 -24.77
C ASP A 233 6.07 29.48 -25.87
N ARG A 234 6.40 28.49 -26.70
CA ARG A 234 7.30 28.67 -27.86
C ARG A 234 6.59 28.91 -29.19
N ARG A 235 5.27 28.98 -29.20
CA ARG A 235 4.47 29.28 -30.41
C ARG A 235 3.93 30.71 -30.36
#